data_46d4e2b7f78312f9b44b615904d41f57
#
_entry.id   46d4e2b7f78312f9b44b615904d41f57
#
_cell.length_a   1.000
_cell.length_b   1.000
_cell.length_c   1.000
_cell.angle_alpha   90.00
_cell.angle_beta   90.00
_cell.angle_gamma   90.00
#
_symmetry.space_group_name_H-M   'P 1'
#
loop_
_entity.id
_entity.type
_entity.pdbx_description
1 polymer ?
#
loop_
_entity_poly.entity_id
_entity_poly.type
_entity_poly.pdbx_seq_one_letter_code
_entity_poly.pdbx_strand_id
1 'polypeptide(L)'
;MAGKKMTVMDFKKYKEEGRKFAFVTAYDYTMASIVNDSDVEIILVGDSLGMCMLGYSTTVGVTLDDMIHHIRPVVKGAPDKFIVGDMPFGSYQESPEQAIRSASRILMETNCDCVKLEGGAVMAPTIK
;
A
#
# COMPACT_ATOMS: atom_id res chain seq x y z
N MET A 1 -10.41 21.41 -5.89
CA MET A 1 -10.63 21.41 -4.42
C MET A 1 -10.05 20.12 -3.91
N ALA A 2 -9.07 20.17 -3.01
CA ALA A 2 -8.53 18.96 -2.39
C ALA A 2 -9.69 18.24 -1.68
N GLY A 3 -9.98 17.02 -2.12
CA GLY A 3 -10.99 16.18 -1.50
C GLY A 3 -10.50 15.75 -0.11
N LYS A 4 -11.40 15.59 0.85
CA LYS A 4 -11.05 15.04 2.16
C LYS A 4 -10.51 13.62 1.94
N LYS A 5 -9.30 13.33 2.45
CA LYS A 5 -8.71 11.98 2.43
C LYS A 5 -9.70 10.95 2.96
N MET A 6 -9.88 9.87 2.22
CA MET A 6 -10.78 8.78 2.60
C MET A 6 -10.23 7.99 3.79
N THR A 7 -11.15 7.41 4.54
CA THR A 7 -10.88 6.53 5.68
C THR A 7 -11.43 5.13 5.43
N VAL A 8 -11.05 4.16 6.24
CA VAL A 8 -11.58 2.78 6.18
C VAL A 8 -13.12 2.77 6.29
N MET A 9 -13.71 3.70 7.05
CA MET A 9 -15.16 3.81 7.20
C MET A 9 -15.84 4.29 5.91
N ASP A 10 -15.18 5.15 5.13
CA ASP A 10 -15.71 5.61 3.85
C ASP A 10 -15.80 4.46 2.84
N PHE A 11 -14.80 3.56 2.80
CA PHE A 11 -14.83 2.37 1.94
C PHE A 11 -15.94 1.39 2.33
N LYS A 12 -16.19 1.22 3.63
CA LYS A 12 -17.33 0.42 4.11
C LYS A 12 -18.64 0.99 3.60
N LYS A 13 -18.83 2.31 3.71
CA LYS A 13 -20.01 3.01 3.21
C LYS A 13 -20.16 2.86 1.69
N TYR A 14 -19.07 3.00 0.92
CA TYR A 14 -19.08 2.79 -0.53
C TYR A 14 -19.58 1.40 -0.89
N LYS A 15 -19.12 0.37 -0.16
CA LYS A 15 -19.57 -1.00 -0.36
C LYS A 15 -21.07 -1.16 -0.09
N GLU A 16 -21.58 -0.58 1.00
CA GLU A 16 -23.00 -0.60 1.35
C GLU A 16 -23.87 0.11 0.32
N GLU A 17 -23.38 1.20 -0.27
CA GLU A 17 -24.05 1.99 -1.32
C GLU A 17 -23.85 1.43 -2.73
N GLY A 18 -23.10 0.35 -2.91
CA GLY A 18 -22.75 -0.22 -4.23
C GLY A 18 -21.86 0.70 -5.09
N ARG A 19 -21.17 1.66 -4.49
CA ARG A 19 -20.25 2.58 -5.16
C ARG A 19 -18.92 1.88 -5.43
N LYS A 20 -18.30 2.22 -6.57
CA LYS A 20 -16.95 1.78 -6.93
C LYS A 20 -15.96 2.89 -6.60
N PHE A 21 -14.72 2.50 -6.37
CA PHE A 21 -13.57 3.40 -6.24
C PHE A 21 -12.43 2.93 -7.14
N ALA A 22 -11.56 3.85 -7.50
CA ALA A 22 -10.38 3.56 -8.30
C ALA A 22 -9.18 3.27 -7.40
N PHE A 23 -8.39 2.26 -7.80
CA PHE A 23 -7.20 1.82 -7.09
C PHE A 23 -6.06 1.65 -8.11
N VAL A 24 -5.05 2.51 -8.04
CA VAL A 24 -3.92 2.52 -8.97
C VAL A 24 -2.59 2.39 -8.25
N THR A 25 -1.55 2.00 -8.98
CA THR A 25 -0.19 1.96 -8.44
C THR A 25 0.57 3.26 -8.71
N ALA A 26 1.40 3.67 -7.75
CA ALA A 26 2.43 4.68 -7.93
C ALA A 26 3.63 4.31 -7.03
N TYR A 27 4.85 4.64 -7.49
CA TYR A 27 6.07 4.16 -6.83
C TYR A 27 7.03 5.29 -6.46
N ASP A 28 6.73 6.52 -6.77
CA ASP A 28 7.55 7.70 -6.51
C ASP A 28 6.70 8.96 -6.23
N TYR A 29 7.38 10.02 -5.83
CA TYR A 29 6.76 11.31 -5.52
C TYR A 29 6.03 11.93 -6.72
N THR A 30 6.64 11.90 -7.90
CA THR A 30 6.11 12.57 -9.10
C THR A 30 4.81 11.91 -9.56
N MET A 31 4.80 10.59 -9.67
CA MET A 31 3.59 9.84 -10.03
C MET A 31 2.50 10.01 -8.97
N ALA A 32 2.85 9.95 -7.71
CA ALA A 32 1.91 10.17 -6.62
C ALA A 32 1.28 11.56 -6.67
N SER A 33 2.06 12.61 -6.96
CA SER A 33 1.55 13.98 -7.11
C SER A 33 0.55 14.11 -8.26
N ILE A 34 0.82 13.46 -9.40
CA ILE A 34 -0.12 13.44 -10.52
C ILE A 34 -1.43 12.75 -10.14
N VAL A 35 -1.33 11.61 -9.45
CA VAL A 35 -2.52 10.88 -8.97
C VAL A 35 -3.26 11.69 -7.90
N ASN A 36 -2.55 12.46 -7.08
CA ASN A 36 -3.19 13.31 -6.07
C ASN A 36 -4.17 14.33 -6.69
N ASP A 37 -3.87 14.82 -7.87
CA ASP A 37 -4.72 15.79 -8.59
C ASP A 37 -5.87 15.12 -9.39
N SER A 38 -6.00 13.80 -9.31
CA SER A 38 -7.05 13.02 -10.00
C SER A 38 -8.20 12.64 -9.08
N ASP A 39 -9.23 11.98 -9.65
CA ASP A 39 -10.37 11.41 -8.91
C ASP A 39 -10.10 10.00 -8.36
N VAL A 40 -8.87 9.48 -8.47
CA VAL A 40 -8.47 8.18 -7.88
C VAL A 40 -8.49 8.30 -6.36
N GLU A 41 -9.06 7.33 -5.68
CA GLU A 41 -9.18 7.34 -4.21
C GLU A 41 -8.02 6.66 -3.49
N ILE A 42 -7.46 5.60 -4.08
CA ILE A 42 -6.44 4.75 -3.44
C ILE A 42 -5.19 4.64 -4.31
N ILE A 43 -4.02 4.76 -3.67
CA ILE A 43 -2.74 4.42 -4.28
C ILE A 43 -2.16 3.19 -3.58
N LEU A 44 -1.77 2.20 -4.38
CA LEU A 44 -0.95 1.06 -3.94
C LEU A 44 0.52 1.32 -4.26
N VAL A 45 1.36 1.18 -3.27
CA VAL A 45 2.78 0.95 -3.50
C VAL A 45 2.99 -0.55 -3.40
N GLY A 46 2.95 -1.21 -4.56
CA GLY A 46 3.03 -2.68 -4.66
C GLY A 46 4.47 -3.17 -4.75
N ASP A 47 4.71 -4.42 -4.34
CA ASP A 47 6.00 -5.09 -4.53
C ASP A 47 6.35 -5.29 -6.02
N SER A 48 5.37 -5.10 -6.92
CA SER A 48 5.57 -4.95 -8.36
C SER A 48 6.58 -3.84 -8.72
N LEU A 49 6.92 -2.92 -7.79
CA LEU A 49 8.03 -1.98 -7.96
C LEU A 49 9.35 -2.70 -8.31
N GLY A 50 9.55 -3.92 -7.84
CA GLY A 50 10.72 -4.71 -8.19
C GLY A 50 10.84 -4.90 -9.71
N MET A 51 9.74 -5.20 -10.37
CA MET A 51 9.71 -5.38 -11.82
C MET A 51 9.64 -4.03 -12.58
N CYS A 52 8.80 -3.10 -12.11
CA CYS A 52 8.53 -1.85 -12.81
C CYS A 52 9.62 -0.79 -12.63
N MET A 53 10.26 -0.75 -11.46
CA MET A 53 11.22 0.30 -11.08
C MET A 53 12.66 -0.21 -10.95
N LEU A 54 12.85 -1.44 -10.44
CA LEU A 54 14.18 -1.98 -10.15
C LEU A 54 14.68 -2.96 -11.24
N GLY A 55 13.82 -3.33 -12.20
CA GLY A 55 14.18 -4.20 -13.31
C GLY A 55 14.34 -5.68 -12.94
N TYR A 56 13.76 -6.12 -11.82
CA TYR A 56 13.77 -7.51 -11.41
C TYR A 56 12.87 -8.36 -12.33
N SER A 57 13.19 -9.63 -12.49
CA SER A 57 12.34 -10.58 -13.23
C SER A 57 11.11 -11.05 -12.44
N THR A 58 11.13 -10.91 -11.12
CA THR A 58 10.04 -11.27 -10.19
C THR A 58 10.01 -10.31 -9.01
N THR A 59 8.94 -10.35 -8.22
CA THR A 59 8.80 -9.54 -7.00
C THR A 59 9.52 -10.13 -5.79
N VAL A 60 9.97 -11.38 -5.85
CA VAL A 60 10.56 -12.13 -4.71
C VAL A 60 11.80 -11.45 -4.12
N GLY A 61 12.56 -10.72 -4.94
CA GLY A 61 13.76 -10.02 -4.51
C GLY A 61 13.52 -8.67 -3.83
N VAL A 62 12.28 -8.20 -3.76
CA VAL A 62 11.95 -6.92 -3.13
C VAL A 62 12.03 -7.06 -1.61
N THR A 63 12.82 -6.18 -0.99
CA THR A 63 12.98 -6.17 0.47
C THR A 63 11.95 -5.25 1.15
N LEU A 64 11.79 -5.43 2.46
CA LEU A 64 10.97 -4.53 3.27
C LEU A 64 11.51 -3.08 3.23
N ASP A 65 12.83 -2.92 3.16
CA ASP A 65 13.47 -1.61 3.07
C ASP A 65 13.23 -0.94 1.71
N ASP A 66 13.20 -1.69 0.61
CA ASP A 66 12.79 -1.18 -0.70
C ASP A 66 11.35 -0.66 -0.65
N MET A 67 10.44 -1.42 -0.04
CA MET A 67 9.05 -0.98 0.11
C MET A 67 8.96 0.31 0.92
N ILE A 68 9.61 0.40 2.06
CA ILE A 68 9.64 1.60 2.90
C ILE A 68 10.23 2.78 2.12
N HIS A 69 11.30 2.55 1.35
CA HIS A 69 11.93 3.58 0.52
C HIS A 69 10.95 4.18 -0.50
N HIS A 70 10.17 3.35 -1.18
CA HIS A 70 9.21 3.79 -2.19
C HIS A 70 7.89 4.32 -1.60
N ILE A 71 7.42 3.80 -0.47
CA ILE A 71 6.19 4.28 0.17
C ILE A 71 6.35 5.72 0.70
N ARG A 72 7.49 6.06 1.30
CA ARG A 72 7.75 7.40 1.86
C ARG A 72 7.51 8.56 0.87
N PRO A 73 8.08 8.56 -0.35
CA PRO A 73 7.83 9.62 -1.31
C PRO A 73 6.39 9.63 -1.83
N VAL A 74 5.74 8.47 -1.96
CA VAL A 74 4.33 8.38 -2.38
C VAL A 74 3.40 9.04 -1.35
N VAL A 75 3.58 8.76 -0.07
CA VAL A 75 2.82 9.41 1.02
C VAL A 75 2.99 10.93 0.99
N LYS A 76 4.19 11.43 0.70
CA LYS A 76 4.46 12.87 0.59
C LYS A 76 3.84 13.49 -0.67
N GLY A 77 3.84 12.76 -1.78
CA GLY A 77 3.32 13.22 -3.07
C GLY A 77 1.80 13.21 -3.16
N ALA A 78 1.12 12.37 -2.37
CA ALA A 78 -0.33 12.22 -2.42
C ALA A 78 -0.97 12.30 -1.03
N PRO A 79 -0.92 13.46 -0.36
CA PRO A 79 -1.44 13.63 1.00
C PRO A 79 -2.96 13.46 1.09
N ASP A 80 -3.69 13.64 0.00
CA ASP A 80 -5.16 13.56 -0.04
C ASP A 80 -5.68 12.15 -0.41
N LYS A 81 -4.79 11.20 -0.71
CA LYS A 81 -5.14 9.84 -1.12
C LYS A 81 -4.95 8.83 0.01
N PHE A 82 -5.72 7.74 -0.06
CA PHE A 82 -5.53 6.60 0.83
C PHE A 82 -4.38 5.74 0.31
N ILE A 83 -3.30 5.63 1.10
CA ILE A 83 -2.07 4.95 0.67
C ILE A 83 -1.98 3.56 1.29
N VAL A 84 -1.82 2.56 0.43
CA VAL A 84 -1.63 1.14 0.79
C VAL A 84 -0.20 0.74 0.49
N GLY A 85 0.53 0.28 1.49
CA GLY A 85 1.86 -0.29 1.34
C GLY A 85 1.82 -1.82 1.28
N ASP A 86 2.44 -2.42 0.27
CA ASP A 86 2.55 -3.87 0.18
C ASP A 86 3.57 -4.42 1.17
N MET A 87 3.26 -5.58 1.74
CA MET A 87 4.22 -6.38 2.48
C MET A 87 4.88 -7.36 1.51
N PRO A 88 6.20 -7.26 1.26
CA PRO A 88 6.86 -8.09 0.25
C PRO A 88 6.99 -9.55 0.71
N PHE A 89 7.27 -10.43 -0.25
CA PHE A 89 7.51 -11.85 0.01
C PHE A 89 8.57 -12.05 1.10
N GLY A 90 8.34 -12.99 2.00
CA GLY A 90 9.25 -13.28 3.12
C GLY A 90 9.10 -12.37 4.33
N SER A 91 8.24 -11.33 4.27
CA SER A 91 8.07 -10.39 5.38
C SER A 91 6.94 -10.72 6.36
N TYR A 92 6.08 -11.72 6.04
CA TYR A 92 4.89 -12.05 6.85
C TYR A 92 4.50 -13.53 6.88
N GLN A 93 5.15 -14.37 6.03
CA GLN A 93 4.75 -15.77 5.87
C GLN A 93 5.24 -16.68 7.00
N GLU A 94 6.28 -16.30 7.71
CA GLU A 94 6.92 -17.12 8.75
C GLU A 94 6.01 -17.28 9.97
N SER A 95 5.45 -16.17 10.46
CA SER A 95 4.58 -16.15 11.63
C SER A 95 3.76 -14.85 11.75
N PRO A 96 2.65 -14.86 12.52
CA PRO A 96 1.93 -13.63 12.84
C PRO A 96 2.81 -12.55 13.50
N GLU A 97 3.76 -12.94 14.34
CA GLU A 97 4.68 -12.02 15.02
C GLU A 97 5.63 -11.35 14.03
N GLN A 98 6.11 -12.08 13.01
CA GLN A 98 6.88 -11.51 11.91
C GLN A 98 6.04 -10.49 11.13
N ALA A 99 4.80 -10.85 10.80
CA ALA A 99 3.88 -9.97 10.07
C ALA A 99 3.63 -8.67 10.85
N ILE A 100 3.38 -8.75 12.17
CA ILE A 100 3.18 -7.57 13.02
C ILE A 100 4.42 -6.69 13.02
N ARG A 101 5.62 -7.26 13.17
CA ARG A 101 6.87 -6.47 13.14
C ARG A 101 7.07 -5.76 11.80
N SER A 102 6.85 -6.45 10.70
CA SER A 102 7.02 -5.89 9.35
C SER A 102 5.96 -4.82 9.05
N ALA A 103 4.69 -5.07 9.36
CA ALA A 103 3.61 -4.11 9.20
C ALA A 103 3.84 -2.85 10.06
N SER A 104 4.26 -3.03 11.31
CA SER A 104 4.57 -1.92 12.21
C SER A 104 5.70 -1.04 11.64
N ARG A 105 6.75 -1.63 11.08
CA ARG A 105 7.81 -0.88 10.43
C ARG A 105 7.28 -0.04 9.27
N ILE A 106 6.51 -0.64 8.36
CA ILE A 106 5.93 0.09 7.23
C ILE A 106 5.11 1.27 7.74
N LEU A 107 4.15 1.04 8.63
CA LEU A 107 3.25 2.09 9.13
C LEU A 107 4.02 3.20 9.87
N MET A 108 4.91 2.85 10.78
CA MET A 108 5.65 3.82 11.60
C MET A 108 6.67 4.63 10.79
N GLU A 109 7.34 3.99 9.82
CA GLU A 109 8.40 4.63 9.06
C GLU A 109 7.89 5.41 7.85
N THR A 110 6.66 5.18 7.39
CA THR A 110 6.13 5.79 6.17
C THR A 110 4.90 6.65 6.37
N ASN A 111 4.12 6.43 7.43
CA ASN A 111 2.80 7.03 7.63
C ASN A 111 1.76 6.67 6.52
N CYS A 112 1.89 5.52 5.84
CA CYS A 112 0.81 5.04 4.98
C CYS A 112 -0.41 4.61 5.81
N ASP A 113 -1.56 4.47 5.15
CA ASP A 113 -2.84 4.27 5.85
C ASP A 113 -3.12 2.82 6.20
N CYS A 114 -2.61 1.89 5.40
CA CYS A 114 -2.68 0.46 5.71
C CYS A 114 -1.60 -0.33 4.97
N VAL A 115 -1.47 -1.61 5.34
CA VAL A 115 -0.63 -2.58 4.62
C VAL A 115 -1.50 -3.60 3.90
N LYS A 116 -1.00 -4.16 2.80
CA LYS A 116 -1.58 -5.31 2.09
C LYS A 116 -0.64 -6.50 2.25
N LEU A 117 -1.22 -7.68 2.41
CA LEU A 117 -0.54 -8.96 2.32
C LEU A 117 -1.40 -9.96 1.52
N GLU A 118 -0.78 -11.02 1.03
CA GLU A 118 -1.40 -12.00 0.16
C GLU A 118 -1.47 -13.38 0.82
N GLY A 119 -2.27 -14.31 0.26
CA GLY A 119 -2.28 -15.71 0.67
C GLY A 119 -3.67 -16.31 0.94
N GLY A 120 -4.74 -15.55 0.82
CA GLY A 120 -6.11 -16.06 0.98
C GLY A 120 -6.40 -16.61 2.40
N ALA A 121 -7.22 -17.66 2.48
CA ALA A 121 -7.73 -18.18 3.76
C ALA A 121 -6.63 -18.67 4.72
N VAL A 122 -5.49 -19.14 4.21
CA VAL A 122 -4.35 -19.58 5.03
C VAL A 122 -3.77 -18.44 5.87
N MET A 123 -3.84 -17.21 5.36
CA MET A 123 -3.34 -16.02 6.05
C MET A 123 -4.35 -15.35 6.99
N ALA A 124 -5.57 -15.84 7.07
CA ALA A 124 -6.60 -15.27 7.94
C ALA A 124 -6.19 -15.20 9.43
N PRO A 125 -5.49 -16.17 10.01
CA PRO A 125 -4.98 -16.06 11.39
C PRO A 125 -3.94 -14.96 11.57
N THR A 126 -3.13 -14.69 10.53
CA THR A 126 -2.12 -13.62 10.55
C THR A 126 -2.76 -12.22 10.42
N ILE A 127 -3.88 -12.13 9.71
CA ILE A 127 -4.61 -10.86 9.52
C ILE A 127 -5.44 -10.50 10.77
N LYS A 128 -5.94 -11.52 11.50
CA LYS A 128 -6.80 -11.36 12.66
C LYS A 128 -6.04 -10.94 13.91
#